data_30b1c789f1d1c335526b6992ba84de4f
#
_entry.id   30b1c789f1d1c335526b6992ba84de4f
#
_cell.length_a   1.000
_cell.length_b   1.000
_cell.length_c   1.000
_cell.angle_alpha   90.00
_cell.angle_beta   90.00
_cell.angle_gamma   90.00
#
_symmetry.space_group_name_H-M   'P 1'
#
loop_
_entity.id
_entity.type
_entity.pdbx_description
1 polymer ?
#
loop_
_entity_poly.entity_id
_entity_poly.type
_entity_poly.pdbx_seq_one_letter_code
_entity_poly.pdbx_strand_id
1 'polypeptide(L)'
;VRTMVGKAKEAQLVTECSRFLQENFYHFADITVDKLLKIDQKNGNYNYRKGFIMLGMNKDPEQALKHLEVASAKTQINYDIYNPNEKAAPIDVFFHMGVCHHRLGNLDKALTNYNKFLDETQKNSTLIPEARVRVEQVATAKKLGGVASKESLPIHASINTEFNDQCPMISADGKSLLLSSARPRENNATVAYVEPMFNVLPADIYQVTMARDNS
;
A
#
# COMPACT_ATOMS: atom_id res chain seq x y z
N VAL A 1 6.93 10.14 37.39
CA VAL A 1 7.24 8.71 37.18
C VAL A 1 6.37 8.11 36.08
N ARG A 2 5.02 8.19 36.15
CA ARG A 2 4.13 7.67 35.06
C ARG A 2 4.41 8.26 33.67
N THR A 3 4.70 9.56 33.59
CA THR A 3 4.99 10.27 32.33
C THR A 3 6.32 9.84 31.71
N MET A 4 7.34 9.54 32.52
CA MET A 4 8.66 9.09 32.03
C MET A 4 8.60 7.65 31.52
N VAL A 5 7.89 6.76 32.23
CA VAL A 5 7.68 5.37 31.79
C VAL A 5 6.86 5.32 30.49
N GLY A 6 5.86 6.20 30.34
CA GLY A 6 5.09 6.32 29.10
C GLY A 6 5.95 6.73 27.90
N LYS A 7 6.83 7.73 28.05
CA LYS A 7 7.76 8.19 27.00
C LYS A 7 8.79 7.14 26.62
N ALA A 8 9.35 6.40 27.58
CA ALA A 8 10.27 5.31 27.29
C ALA A 8 9.59 4.20 26.45
N LYS A 9 8.34 3.86 26.77
CA LYS A 9 7.55 2.89 26.00
C LYS A 9 7.23 3.39 24.60
N GLU A 10 6.90 4.67 24.42
CA GLU A 10 6.67 5.30 23.12
C GLU A 10 7.95 5.26 22.26
N ALA A 11 9.10 5.63 22.82
CA ALA A 11 10.39 5.57 22.13
C ALA A 11 10.73 4.15 21.66
N GLN A 12 10.48 3.14 22.47
CA GLN A 12 10.67 1.74 22.08
C GLN A 12 9.76 1.36 20.92
N LEU A 13 8.47 1.72 20.93
CA LEU A 13 7.55 1.46 19.83
C LEU A 13 7.98 2.15 18.54
N VAL A 14 8.50 3.39 18.61
CA VAL A 14 9.04 4.09 17.43
C VAL A 14 10.21 3.31 16.84
N THR A 15 11.16 2.87 17.66
CA THR A 15 12.32 2.09 17.21
C THR A 15 11.90 0.76 16.58
N GLU A 16 10.99 0.02 17.20
CA GLU A 16 10.45 -1.24 16.67
C GLU A 16 9.75 -1.05 15.33
N CYS A 17 8.87 -0.04 15.24
CA CYS A 17 8.19 0.30 13.99
C CYS A 17 9.18 0.65 12.87
N SER A 18 10.21 1.45 13.18
CA SER A 18 11.25 1.83 12.21
C SER A 18 12.02 0.62 11.69
N ARG A 19 12.38 -0.31 12.58
CA ARG A 19 13.03 -1.57 12.20
C ARG A 19 12.16 -2.41 11.29
N PHE A 20 10.88 -2.61 11.64
CA PHE A 20 9.94 -3.36 10.81
C PHE A 20 9.75 -2.73 9.42
N LEU A 21 9.74 -1.39 9.34
CA LEU A 21 9.65 -0.69 8.04
C LEU A 21 10.91 -0.89 7.19
N GLN A 22 12.10 -0.89 7.77
CA GLN A 22 13.35 -1.15 7.03
C GLN A 22 13.43 -2.59 6.51
N GLU A 23 12.90 -3.54 7.28
CA GLU A 23 12.86 -4.95 6.93
C GLU A 23 11.66 -5.30 6.03
N ASN A 24 10.82 -4.33 5.66
CA ASN A 24 9.56 -4.49 4.92
C ASN A 24 8.54 -5.41 5.62
N PHE A 25 8.62 -5.54 6.94
CA PHE A 25 7.68 -6.31 7.75
C PHE A 25 6.43 -5.49 8.05
N TYR A 26 5.71 -5.14 6.99
CA TYR A 26 4.58 -4.20 7.05
C TYR A 26 3.48 -4.62 8.04
N HIS A 27 3.21 -5.92 8.18
CA HIS A 27 2.18 -6.38 9.13
C HIS A 27 2.56 -6.07 10.57
N PHE A 28 3.81 -6.32 10.98
CA PHE A 28 4.28 -5.99 12.33
C PHE A 28 4.41 -4.48 12.54
N ALA A 29 4.81 -3.74 11.50
CA ALA A 29 4.83 -2.28 11.52
C ALA A 29 3.42 -1.72 11.71
N ASP A 30 2.38 -2.31 11.07
CA ASP A 30 0.98 -1.91 11.19
C ASP A 30 0.46 -2.06 12.63
N ILE A 31 0.69 -3.21 13.25
CA ILE A 31 0.34 -3.45 14.66
C ILE A 31 1.03 -2.45 15.59
N THR A 32 2.29 -2.11 15.28
CA THR A 32 3.10 -1.22 16.13
C THR A 32 2.67 0.23 15.98
N VAL A 33 2.40 0.68 14.74
CA VAL A 33 1.94 2.06 14.49
C VAL A 33 0.54 2.30 15.05
N ASP A 34 -0.33 1.29 15.09
CA ASP A 34 -1.64 1.40 15.73
C ASP A 34 -1.52 1.67 17.25
N LYS A 35 -0.51 1.09 17.90
CA LYS A 35 -0.21 1.40 19.31
C LYS A 35 0.28 2.84 19.49
N LEU A 36 1.11 3.33 18.54
CA LEU A 36 1.59 4.72 18.54
C LEU A 36 0.44 5.71 18.30
N LEU A 37 -0.46 5.44 17.37
CA LEU A 37 -1.64 6.26 17.12
C LEU A 37 -2.62 6.31 18.31
N LYS A 38 -2.67 5.26 19.15
CA LYS A 38 -3.42 5.31 20.42
C LYS A 38 -2.79 6.26 21.46
N ILE A 39 -1.50 6.54 21.37
CA ILE A 39 -0.81 7.51 22.22
C ILE A 39 -1.03 8.93 21.73
N ASP A 40 -0.87 9.17 20.41
CA ASP A 40 -1.06 10.49 19.80
C ASP A 40 -1.66 10.35 18.38
N GLN A 41 -2.99 10.45 18.27
CA GLN A 41 -3.72 10.32 17.02
C GLN A 41 -3.41 11.43 15.99
N LYS A 42 -2.93 12.58 16.46
CA LYS A 42 -2.63 13.74 15.60
C LYS A 42 -1.15 13.84 15.22
N ASN A 43 -0.32 12.93 15.67
CA ASN A 43 1.10 12.92 15.35
C ASN A 43 1.32 12.69 13.86
N GLY A 44 1.93 13.65 13.18
CA GLY A 44 2.18 13.61 11.74
C GLY A 44 3.07 12.43 11.33
N ASN A 45 4.12 12.14 12.11
CA ASN A 45 5.00 11.00 11.87
C ASN A 45 4.24 9.65 11.95
N TYR A 46 3.39 9.44 12.95
CA TYR A 46 2.64 8.19 13.09
C TYR A 46 1.60 8.02 11.99
N ASN A 47 0.92 9.08 11.62
CA ASN A 47 -0.01 9.08 10.50
C ASN A 47 0.71 8.84 9.16
N TYR A 48 1.87 9.45 8.94
CA TYR A 48 2.70 9.16 7.76
C TYR A 48 3.05 7.67 7.68
N ARG A 49 3.58 7.09 8.77
CA ARG A 49 3.91 5.65 8.82
C ARG A 49 2.70 4.77 8.53
N LYS A 50 1.53 5.09 9.11
CA LYS A 50 0.30 4.33 8.86
C LYS A 50 -0.10 4.35 7.39
N GLY A 51 -0.15 5.52 6.78
CA GLY A 51 -0.46 5.66 5.34
C GLY A 51 0.55 4.94 4.44
N PHE A 52 1.84 5.06 4.74
CA PHE A 52 2.90 4.36 4.03
C PHE A 52 2.77 2.83 4.12
N ILE A 53 2.56 2.31 5.33
CA ILE A 53 2.35 0.87 5.58
C ILE A 53 1.13 0.36 4.80
N MET A 54 0.01 1.09 4.85
CA MET A 54 -1.21 0.70 4.13
C MET A 54 -0.98 0.61 2.62
N LEU A 55 -0.21 1.53 2.04
CA LEU A 55 0.18 1.48 0.63
C LEU A 55 1.09 0.27 0.33
N GLY A 56 2.06 -0.01 1.21
CA GLY A 56 2.94 -1.18 1.09
C GLY A 56 2.21 -2.51 1.18
N MET A 57 1.14 -2.58 1.98
CA MET A 57 0.26 -3.74 2.09
C MET A 57 -0.85 -3.77 1.01
N ASN A 58 -0.82 -2.86 0.06
CA ASN A 58 -1.85 -2.72 -0.98
C ASN A 58 -3.28 -2.60 -0.44
N LYS A 59 -3.44 -1.97 0.72
CA LYS A 59 -4.74 -1.69 1.33
C LYS A 59 -5.45 -0.53 0.61
N ASP A 60 -6.69 -0.28 1.02
CA ASP A 60 -7.56 0.78 0.49
C ASP A 60 -6.84 2.16 0.45
N PRO A 61 -6.65 2.74 -0.74
CA PRO A 61 -5.96 4.02 -0.89
C PRO A 61 -6.73 5.20 -0.28
N GLU A 62 -8.05 5.14 -0.12
CA GLU A 62 -8.82 6.21 0.53
C GLU A 62 -8.49 6.28 2.03
N GLN A 63 -8.37 5.13 2.69
CA GLN A 63 -8.01 5.11 4.09
C GLN A 63 -6.56 5.52 4.31
N ALA A 64 -5.64 5.06 3.45
CA ALA A 64 -4.25 5.51 3.47
C ALA A 64 -4.16 7.04 3.31
N LEU A 65 -4.94 7.60 2.37
CA LEU A 65 -4.98 9.04 2.11
C LEU A 65 -5.40 9.85 3.34
N LYS A 66 -6.40 9.41 4.10
CA LYS A 66 -6.84 10.10 5.33
C LYS A 66 -5.70 10.25 6.34
N HIS A 67 -4.88 9.22 6.52
CA HIS A 67 -3.72 9.30 7.38
C HIS A 67 -2.65 10.23 6.80
N LEU A 68 -2.38 10.16 5.50
CA LEU A 68 -1.39 11.02 4.85
C LEU A 68 -1.82 12.50 4.86
N GLU A 69 -3.11 12.81 4.77
CA GLU A 69 -3.63 14.17 4.91
C GLU A 69 -3.36 14.74 6.30
N VAL A 70 -3.59 13.97 7.37
CA VAL A 70 -3.22 14.39 8.73
C VAL A 70 -1.70 14.63 8.82
N ALA A 71 -0.90 13.75 8.23
CA ALA A 71 0.54 13.83 8.22
C ALA A 71 1.06 15.07 7.47
N SER A 72 0.43 15.42 6.36
CA SER A 72 0.85 16.53 5.49
C SER A 72 0.67 17.92 6.10
N ALA A 73 -0.08 18.02 7.21
CA ALA A 73 -0.28 19.30 7.90
C ALA A 73 1.02 19.85 8.50
N LYS A 74 2.00 19.02 8.78
CA LYS A 74 3.32 19.41 9.26
C LYS A 74 4.39 18.51 8.68
N THR A 75 5.19 19.05 7.78
CA THR A 75 6.29 18.34 7.13
C THR A 75 7.64 18.92 7.48
N GLN A 76 8.69 18.12 7.30
CA GLN A 76 10.08 18.58 7.41
C GLN A 76 11.01 17.85 6.45
N ILE A 77 12.04 18.54 6.02
CA ILE A 77 13.06 18.02 5.09
C ILE A 77 14.02 17.06 5.80
N ASN A 78 14.47 17.43 7.00
CA ASN A 78 15.43 16.66 7.79
C ASN A 78 14.69 15.68 8.71
N TYR A 79 13.97 14.74 8.09
CA TYR A 79 13.21 13.73 8.82
C TYR A 79 14.12 12.57 9.26
N ASP A 80 14.00 12.19 10.54
CA ASP A 80 14.68 11.01 11.10
C ASP A 80 13.64 9.97 11.56
N ILE A 81 13.59 8.86 10.85
CA ILE A 81 12.66 7.76 11.15
C ILE A 81 12.90 7.14 12.54
N TYR A 82 14.11 7.27 13.09
CA TYR A 82 14.46 6.72 14.40
C TYR A 82 14.27 7.69 15.56
N ASN A 83 14.02 8.98 15.27
CA ASN A 83 13.82 9.96 16.31
C ASN A 83 12.47 9.77 17.02
N PRO A 84 12.45 9.37 18.32
CA PRO A 84 11.20 9.15 19.06
C PRO A 84 10.43 10.43 19.34
N ASN A 85 11.06 11.60 19.20
CA ASN A 85 10.43 12.90 19.38
C ASN A 85 9.91 13.50 18.07
N GLU A 86 10.06 12.77 16.94
CA GLU A 86 9.62 13.22 15.64
C GLU A 86 8.09 13.29 15.58
N LYS A 87 7.57 14.47 15.25
CA LYS A 87 6.11 14.71 15.14
C LYS A 87 5.69 15.16 13.75
N ALA A 88 6.63 15.52 12.89
CA ALA A 88 6.37 15.91 11.52
C ALA A 88 6.48 14.70 10.59
N ALA A 89 5.87 14.80 9.41
CA ALA A 89 6.08 13.85 8.33
C ALA A 89 7.26 14.28 7.45
N PRO A 90 7.92 13.34 6.73
CA PRO A 90 8.84 13.71 5.67
C PRO A 90 8.08 14.35 4.49
N ILE A 91 8.80 15.04 3.63
CA ILE A 91 8.26 15.59 2.36
C ILE A 91 7.69 14.48 1.45
N ASP A 92 8.18 13.25 1.59
CA ASP A 92 7.70 12.06 0.88
C ASP A 92 6.20 11.80 1.07
N VAL A 93 5.57 12.40 2.08
CA VAL A 93 4.12 12.35 2.28
C VAL A 93 3.36 12.80 1.03
N PHE A 94 3.84 13.81 0.31
CA PHE A 94 3.20 14.30 -0.91
C PHE A 94 3.34 13.29 -2.06
N PHE A 95 4.49 12.60 -2.18
CA PHE A 95 4.62 11.51 -3.13
C PHE A 95 3.58 10.42 -2.86
N HIS A 96 3.43 9.97 -1.63
CA HIS A 96 2.48 8.92 -1.26
C HIS A 96 1.01 9.37 -1.39
N MET A 97 0.69 10.63 -1.12
CA MET A 97 -0.63 11.20 -1.43
C MET A 97 -0.89 11.20 -2.94
N GLY A 98 0.12 11.51 -3.74
CA GLY A 98 0.07 11.38 -5.19
C GLY A 98 -0.27 9.96 -5.64
N VAL A 99 0.36 8.95 -5.02
CA VAL A 99 0.07 7.52 -5.28
C VAL A 99 -1.37 7.17 -4.93
N CYS A 100 -1.88 7.62 -3.78
CA CYS A 100 -3.27 7.40 -3.41
C CYS A 100 -4.23 8.01 -4.44
N HIS A 101 -4.06 9.27 -4.76
CA HIS A 101 -4.91 9.96 -5.75
C HIS A 101 -4.83 9.32 -7.13
N HIS A 102 -3.64 8.87 -7.56
CA HIS A 102 -3.47 8.17 -8.83
C HIS A 102 -4.26 6.85 -8.86
N ARG A 103 -4.18 6.04 -7.80
CA ARG A 103 -4.95 4.79 -7.68
C ARG A 103 -6.46 5.03 -7.64
N LEU A 104 -6.90 6.16 -7.12
CA LEU A 104 -8.32 6.58 -7.07
C LEU A 104 -8.82 7.24 -8.36
N GLY A 105 -7.98 7.38 -9.38
CA GLY A 105 -8.34 8.06 -10.62
C GLY A 105 -8.41 9.59 -10.51
N ASN A 106 -8.04 10.17 -9.39
CA ASN A 106 -8.04 11.62 -9.15
C ASN A 106 -6.77 12.26 -9.75
N LEU A 107 -6.66 12.23 -11.08
CA LEU A 107 -5.44 12.54 -11.81
C LEU A 107 -4.88 13.95 -11.57
N ASP A 108 -5.75 14.97 -11.42
CA ASP A 108 -5.30 16.34 -11.15
C ASP A 108 -4.68 16.47 -9.75
N LYS A 109 -5.30 15.85 -8.74
CA LYS A 109 -4.76 15.84 -7.38
C LYS A 109 -3.47 15.02 -7.30
N ALA A 110 -3.38 13.92 -8.05
CA ALA A 110 -2.17 13.14 -8.14
C ALA A 110 -1.00 13.98 -8.67
N LEU A 111 -1.23 14.67 -9.79
CA LEU A 111 -0.22 15.54 -10.42
C LEU A 111 0.22 16.66 -9.47
N THR A 112 -0.73 17.31 -8.81
CA THR A 112 -0.44 18.38 -7.83
C THR A 112 0.46 17.87 -6.72
N ASN A 113 0.17 16.70 -6.17
CA ASN A 113 0.96 16.14 -5.07
C ASN A 113 2.35 15.66 -5.52
N TYR A 114 2.47 15.02 -6.69
CA TYR A 114 3.79 14.65 -7.21
C TYR A 114 4.66 15.86 -7.51
N ASN A 115 4.11 16.92 -8.11
CA ASN A 115 4.86 18.14 -8.35
C ASN A 115 5.29 18.81 -7.04
N LYS A 116 4.38 18.89 -6.05
CA LYS A 116 4.72 19.41 -4.73
C LYS A 116 5.88 18.64 -4.08
N PHE A 117 5.88 17.31 -4.18
CA PHE A 117 7.01 16.50 -3.72
C PHE A 117 8.30 16.88 -4.46
N LEU A 118 8.26 16.96 -5.79
CA LEU A 118 9.44 17.29 -6.60
C LEU A 118 10.00 18.69 -6.32
N ASP A 119 9.14 19.65 -5.99
CA ASP A 119 9.53 21.02 -5.69
C ASP A 119 10.13 21.18 -4.29
N GLU A 120 9.63 20.41 -3.31
CA GLU A 120 10.00 20.58 -1.90
C GLU A 120 11.06 19.56 -1.42
N THR A 121 11.29 18.46 -2.16
CA THR A 121 12.21 17.39 -1.72
C THR A 121 13.68 17.76 -1.91
N GLN A 122 14.56 17.09 -1.17
CA GLN A 122 16.01 17.23 -1.38
C GLN A 122 16.43 16.67 -2.74
N LYS A 123 17.42 17.32 -3.38
CA LYS A 123 17.92 16.94 -4.73
C LYS A 123 18.46 15.51 -4.82
N ASN A 124 18.83 14.92 -3.71
CA ASN A 124 19.36 13.55 -3.61
C ASN A 124 18.30 12.51 -3.20
N SER A 125 17.02 12.87 -3.13
CA SER A 125 15.96 11.91 -2.81
C SER A 125 15.88 10.80 -3.86
N THR A 126 15.86 9.56 -3.38
CA THR A 126 15.76 8.36 -4.22
C THR A 126 14.39 8.20 -4.89
N LEU A 127 13.37 8.93 -4.44
CA LEU A 127 12.02 8.90 -5.01
C LEU A 127 11.84 9.84 -6.22
N ILE A 128 12.79 10.74 -6.49
CA ILE A 128 12.67 11.69 -7.62
C ILE A 128 12.48 10.97 -8.98
N PRO A 129 13.27 9.94 -9.34
CA PRO A 129 13.07 9.25 -10.61
C PRO A 129 11.68 8.65 -10.73
N GLU A 130 11.19 8.00 -9.68
CA GLU A 130 9.86 7.41 -9.68
C GLU A 130 8.77 8.49 -9.77
N ALA A 131 8.88 9.58 -9.02
CA ALA A 131 7.93 10.69 -9.06
C ALA A 131 7.80 11.29 -10.47
N ARG A 132 8.90 11.45 -11.20
CA ARG A 132 8.88 11.92 -12.59
C ARG A 132 8.14 10.96 -13.51
N VAL A 133 8.41 9.65 -13.40
CA VAL A 133 7.68 8.62 -14.14
C VAL A 133 6.18 8.67 -13.82
N ARG A 134 5.80 8.85 -12.55
CA ARG A 134 4.39 8.99 -12.15
C ARG A 134 3.72 10.22 -12.75
N VAL A 135 4.42 11.35 -12.82
CA VAL A 135 3.93 12.57 -13.49
C VAL A 135 3.65 12.30 -14.99
N GLU A 136 4.56 11.63 -15.69
CA GLU A 136 4.38 11.26 -17.10
C GLU A 136 3.21 10.29 -17.31
N GLN A 137 3.06 9.30 -16.42
CA GLN A 137 1.94 8.36 -16.42
C GLN A 137 0.60 9.10 -16.26
N VAL A 138 0.51 10.01 -15.30
CA VAL A 138 -0.70 10.84 -15.08
C VAL A 138 -0.99 11.72 -16.31
N ALA A 139 0.04 12.36 -16.88
CA ALA A 139 -0.13 13.19 -18.08
C ALA A 139 -0.63 12.37 -19.27
N THR A 140 -0.12 11.14 -19.43
CA THR A 140 -0.56 10.20 -20.48
C THR A 140 -2.01 9.75 -20.24
N ALA A 141 -2.36 9.38 -19.01
CA ALA A 141 -3.71 8.98 -18.64
C ALA A 141 -4.74 10.10 -18.92
N LYS A 142 -4.37 11.36 -18.64
CA LYS A 142 -5.21 12.52 -18.98
C LYS A 142 -5.39 12.71 -20.49
N LYS A 143 -4.34 12.50 -21.29
CA LYS A 143 -4.42 12.61 -22.77
C LYS A 143 -5.28 11.51 -23.37
N LEU A 144 -5.21 10.31 -22.84
CA LEU A 144 -6.02 9.17 -23.30
C LEU A 144 -7.51 9.35 -22.97
N GLY A 145 -7.84 10.38 -22.16
CA GLY A 145 -9.21 10.81 -21.87
C GLY A 145 -10.06 9.67 -21.40
N GLY A 146 -9.79 9.15 -20.20
CA GLY A 146 -10.63 8.16 -19.55
C GLY A 146 -11.44 7.30 -20.54
N VAL A 147 -10.78 6.42 -21.29
CA VAL A 147 -11.52 5.35 -21.95
C VAL A 147 -12.31 4.71 -20.83
N ALA A 148 -13.62 4.95 -20.85
CA ALA A 148 -14.52 4.36 -19.85
C ALA A 148 -14.11 2.90 -19.75
N SER A 149 -13.55 2.51 -18.63
CA SER A 149 -13.18 1.12 -18.40
C SER A 149 -14.48 0.38 -18.65
N LYS A 150 -14.53 -0.44 -19.71
CA LYS A 150 -15.60 -1.43 -19.79
C LYS A 150 -15.60 -2.09 -18.44
N GLU A 151 -16.73 -2.08 -17.77
CA GLU A 151 -16.88 -2.76 -16.49
C GLU A 151 -16.20 -4.11 -16.60
N SER A 152 -15.18 -4.33 -15.79
CA SER A 152 -14.53 -5.64 -15.78
C SER A 152 -15.51 -6.60 -15.16
N LEU A 153 -16.18 -7.39 -15.98
CA LEU A 153 -17.07 -8.42 -15.50
C LEU A 153 -16.23 -9.60 -15.03
N PRO A 154 -16.56 -10.21 -13.89
CA PRO A 154 -15.93 -11.44 -13.47
C PRO A 154 -16.18 -12.53 -14.53
N ILE A 155 -15.17 -13.32 -14.85
CA ILE A 155 -15.27 -14.38 -15.85
C ILE A 155 -16.24 -15.47 -15.33
N HIS A 156 -15.99 -15.96 -14.12
CA HIS A 156 -16.83 -16.96 -13.46
C HIS A 156 -16.49 -17.01 -11.96
N ALA A 157 -17.45 -17.40 -11.11
CA ALA A 157 -17.24 -17.48 -9.65
C ALA A 157 -16.16 -18.49 -9.24
N SER A 158 -15.93 -19.54 -10.04
CA SER A 158 -14.84 -20.51 -9.79
C SER A 158 -13.44 -19.95 -10.11
N ILE A 159 -13.37 -18.86 -10.88
CA ILE A 159 -12.13 -18.18 -11.26
C ILE A 159 -11.90 -16.97 -10.37
N ASN A 160 -12.92 -16.10 -10.29
CA ASN A 160 -12.88 -14.91 -9.46
C ASN A 160 -13.45 -15.22 -8.08
N THR A 161 -12.58 -15.30 -7.08
CA THR A 161 -12.96 -15.61 -5.69
C THR A 161 -12.87 -14.38 -4.80
N GLU A 162 -13.25 -14.51 -3.54
CA GLU A 162 -13.05 -13.47 -2.51
C GLU A 162 -11.57 -13.33 -2.09
N PHE A 163 -10.71 -14.25 -2.53
CA PHE A 163 -9.28 -14.25 -2.24
C PHE A 163 -8.50 -13.52 -3.34
N ASN A 164 -7.21 -13.30 -3.10
CA ASN A 164 -6.31 -12.72 -4.10
C ASN A 164 -6.09 -13.67 -5.26
N ASP A 165 -6.70 -13.38 -6.40
CA ASP A 165 -6.51 -14.07 -7.67
C ASP A 165 -5.63 -13.19 -8.58
N GLN A 166 -4.48 -13.72 -9.02
CA GLN A 166 -3.44 -12.93 -9.69
C GLN A 166 -2.83 -13.67 -10.89
N CYS A 167 -2.13 -12.92 -11.72
CA CYS A 167 -1.30 -13.44 -12.81
C CYS A 167 -2.04 -14.42 -13.75
N PRO A 168 -3.19 -14.06 -14.33
CA PRO A 168 -3.88 -14.93 -15.25
C PRO A 168 -3.04 -15.13 -16.54
N MET A 169 -2.83 -16.39 -16.93
CA MET A 169 -2.14 -16.79 -18.14
C MET A 169 -3.01 -17.71 -18.96
N ILE A 170 -3.39 -17.32 -20.15
CA ILE A 170 -4.16 -18.12 -21.09
C ILE A 170 -3.21 -18.98 -21.93
N SER A 171 -3.50 -20.26 -22.12
CA SER A 171 -2.76 -21.14 -23.02
C SER A 171 -2.87 -20.65 -24.47
N ALA A 172 -1.88 -21.00 -25.30
CA ALA A 172 -1.84 -20.56 -26.71
C ALA A 172 -3.06 -21.02 -27.52
N ASP A 173 -3.69 -22.13 -27.15
CA ASP A 173 -4.91 -22.64 -27.77
C ASP A 173 -6.21 -22.07 -27.17
N GLY A 174 -6.11 -21.21 -26.18
CA GLY A 174 -7.24 -20.56 -25.49
C GLY A 174 -8.08 -21.50 -24.60
N LYS A 175 -7.64 -22.75 -24.39
CA LYS A 175 -8.47 -23.77 -23.70
C LYS A 175 -8.17 -23.91 -22.23
N SER A 176 -7.08 -23.34 -21.74
CA SER A 176 -6.69 -23.40 -20.33
C SER A 176 -6.31 -22.02 -19.83
N LEU A 177 -6.66 -21.75 -18.58
CA LEU A 177 -6.25 -20.57 -17.83
C LEU A 177 -5.47 -21.03 -16.60
N LEU A 178 -4.25 -20.55 -16.45
CA LEU A 178 -3.49 -20.65 -15.21
C LEU A 178 -3.63 -19.34 -14.44
N LEU A 179 -3.79 -19.45 -13.12
CA LEU A 179 -3.81 -18.30 -12.24
C LEU A 179 -3.18 -18.65 -10.89
N SER A 180 -2.64 -17.65 -10.22
CA SER A 180 -2.23 -17.75 -8.83
C SER A 180 -3.39 -17.30 -7.95
N SER A 181 -3.73 -18.08 -6.91
CA SER A 181 -4.82 -17.76 -6.00
C SER A 181 -4.47 -18.08 -4.55
N ALA A 182 -4.84 -17.20 -3.64
CA ALA A 182 -4.71 -17.40 -2.20
C ALA A 182 -5.94 -18.12 -1.58
N ARG A 183 -6.79 -18.74 -2.41
CA ARG A 183 -7.94 -19.51 -1.92
C ARG A 183 -7.49 -20.75 -1.14
N PRO A 184 -8.21 -21.16 -0.08
CA PRO A 184 -7.91 -22.40 0.64
C PRO A 184 -7.98 -23.62 -0.27
N ARG A 185 -7.09 -24.58 -0.06
CA ARG A 185 -7.13 -25.88 -0.77
C ARG A 185 -8.33 -26.69 -0.29
N GLU A 186 -9.09 -27.24 -1.21
CA GLU A 186 -10.32 -28.03 -0.90
C GLU A 186 -10.07 -29.23 0.03
N ASN A 187 -8.87 -29.79 0.02
CA ASN A 187 -8.52 -31.01 0.76
C ASN A 187 -7.81 -30.77 2.10
N ASN A 188 -7.57 -29.55 2.51
CA ASN A 188 -6.91 -29.25 3.76
C ASN A 188 -7.87 -28.53 4.73
N ALA A 189 -8.68 -29.33 5.43
CA ALA A 189 -9.44 -28.88 6.60
C ALA A 189 -8.55 -28.44 7.77
N THR A 190 -7.24 -28.45 7.62
CA THR A 190 -6.28 -28.04 8.62
C THR A 190 -5.78 -26.63 8.30
N VAL A 191 -6.26 -25.72 9.12
CA VAL A 191 -5.72 -24.37 9.37
C VAL A 191 -5.01 -23.76 8.17
N ALA A 192 -5.69 -22.86 7.46
CA ALA A 192 -5.07 -22.03 6.46
C ALA A 192 -3.78 -21.40 7.06
N TYR A 193 -2.61 -21.83 6.58
CA TYR A 193 -1.36 -21.25 7.00
C TYR A 193 -1.36 -19.79 6.54
N VAL A 194 -1.33 -18.89 7.49
CA VAL A 194 -1.17 -17.46 7.22
C VAL A 194 0.30 -17.13 7.32
N GLU A 195 0.88 -16.55 6.28
CA GLU A 195 2.25 -16.07 6.31
C GLU A 195 2.40 -14.99 7.40
N PRO A 196 3.15 -15.25 8.50
CA PRO A 196 3.13 -14.35 9.66
C PRO A 196 3.70 -12.96 9.36
N MET A 197 4.62 -12.87 8.42
CA MET A 197 5.30 -11.64 8.06
C MET A 197 4.38 -10.65 7.36
N PHE A 198 3.53 -11.14 6.47
CA PHE A 198 2.65 -10.32 5.64
C PHE A 198 1.16 -10.46 6.02
N ASN A 199 0.82 -11.40 6.89
CA ASN A 199 -0.55 -11.75 7.28
C ASN A 199 -1.44 -12.05 6.07
N VAL A 200 -0.90 -12.80 5.13
CA VAL A 200 -1.60 -13.21 3.91
C VAL A 200 -1.60 -14.72 3.77
N LEU A 201 -2.60 -15.26 3.09
CA LEU A 201 -2.59 -16.66 2.71
C LEU A 201 -1.58 -16.88 1.58
N PRO A 202 -0.77 -17.96 1.61
CA PRO A 202 0.10 -18.32 0.51
C PRO A 202 -0.75 -18.60 -0.74
N ALA A 203 -0.23 -18.23 -1.89
CA ALA A 203 -0.90 -18.49 -3.15
C ALA A 203 -0.42 -19.79 -3.77
N ASP A 204 -1.35 -20.55 -4.33
CA ASP A 204 -1.10 -21.73 -5.16
C ASP A 204 -1.41 -21.43 -6.63
N ILE A 205 -0.92 -22.31 -7.53
CA ILE A 205 -1.24 -22.21 -8.95
C ILE A 205 -2.45 -23.10 -9.24
N TYR A 206 -3.46 -22.50 -9.83
CA TYR A 206 -4.69 -23.17 -10.26
C TYR A 206 -4.76 -23.22 -11.78
N GLN A 207 -5.25 -24.34 -12.30
CA GLN A 207 -5.56 -24.48 -13.71
C GLN A 207 -7.06 -24.65 -13.89
N VAL A 208 -7.63 -23.84 -14.75
CA VAL A 208 -9.02 -23.96 -15.21
C VAL A 208 -8.98 -24.38 -16.67
N THR A 209 -9.77 -25.37 -17.03
CA THR A 209 -9.90 -25.87 -18.40
C THR A 209 -11.29 -25.56 -18.91
N MET A 210 -11.39 -24.99 -20.10
CA MET A 210 -12.68 -24.72 -20.75
C MET A 210 -13.36 -26.04 -21.07
N ALA A 211 -14.62 -26.19 -20.66
CA ALA A 211 -15.43 -27.35 -21.05
C ALA A 211 -15.62 -27.40 -22.57
N ARG A 212 -15.70 -28.61 -23.13
CA ARG A 212 -15.84 -28.80 -24.59
C ARG A 212 -17.17 -28.30 -25.15
N ASP A 213 -18.14 -28.05 -24.32
CA ASP A 213 -19.54 -27.79 -24.68
C ASP A 213 -19.95 -26.37 -24.34
N ASN A 214 -19.24 -25.35 -24.67
CA ASN A 214 -19.68 -23.93 -24.56
C ASN A 214 -20.76 -23.61 -23.50
N SER A 215 -20.89 -24.41 -22.46
CA SER A 215 -21.85 -24.30 -21.36
C SER A 215 -21.17 -23.84 -20.07
#